data_b6275b018eb134c156a512ef3e7e6993
#
_entry.id   b6275b018eb134c156a512ef3e7e6993
#
_cell.length_a   1.000
_cell.length_b   1.000
_cell.length_c   1.000
_cell.angle_alpha   90.00
_cell.angle_beta   90.00
_cell.angle_gamma   90.00
#
_symmetry.space_group_name_H-M   'P 1'
#
loop_
_entity.id
_entity.type
_entity.pdbx_description
1 polymer ?
#
loop_
_entity_poly.entity_id
_entity_poly.type
_entity_poly.pdbx_seq_one_letter_code
_entity_poly.pdbx_strand_id
1 'polypeptide(L)'
;SSVPLNREGIVDTCLMILHDWSHFISLEHEEIDNERGVIIEELRTRNDANWRLNEKTRPVMVNYSKYGERNIIGSIEGLKSFTYQDIKDFYNRWYRPDLQAVVVVGDFNADEMVEKIKKVMSDIPAVENPEPKQVIKIAGNDEPMVCVATDPEMTSTRVMMMIKHDPVPKET
;
A
#
# COMPACT_ATOMS: atom_id res chain seq x y z
N SER A 1 -5.15 12.97 -2.24
CA SER A 1 -4.99 14.06 -3.24
C SER A 1 -5.75 15.28 -2.77
N SER A 2 -5.23 16.47 -2.97
CA SER A 2 -5.91 17.75 -2.73
C SER A 2 -6.40 18.33 -4.04
N VAL A 3 -7.60 18.90 -4.01
CA VAL A 3 -8.25 19.43 -5.20
C VAL A 3 -8.61 20.90 -4.95
N PRO A 4 -8.13 21.85 -5.75
CA PRO A 4 -8.52 23.24 -5.64
C PRO A 4 -9.97 23.42 -6.14
N LEU A 5 -10.84 24.03 -5.32
CA LEU A 5 -12.26 24.23 -5.64
C LEU A 5 -12.50 25.45 -6.55
N ASN A 6 -11.55 25.80 -7.42
CA ASN A 6 -11.58 26.97 -8.29
C ASN A 6 -12.19 26.71 -9.68
N ARG A 7 -12.71 25.52 -9.92
CA ARG A 7 -13.36 25.13 -11.18
C ARG A 7 -14.70 24.49 -10.89
N GLU A 8 -15.70 24.88 -11.64
CA GLU A 8 -17.01 24.23 -11.62
C GLU A 8 -16.88 22.76 -12.04
N GLY A 9 -17.59 21.85 -11.37
CA GLY A 9 -17.56 20.40 -11.65
C GLY A 9 -16.30 19.66 -11.24
N ILE A 10 -15.28 20.31 -10.66
CA ILE A 10 -14.02 19.65 -10.32
C ILE A 10 -14.21 18.52 -9.29
N VAL A 11 -15.13 18.67 -8.35
CA VAL A 11 -15.44 17.64 -7.35
C VAL A 11 -16.02 16.39 -8.03
N ASP A 12 -16.95 16.56 -8.96
CA ASP A 12 -17.57 15.46 -9.70
C ASP A 12 -16.53 14.73 -10.57
N THR A 13 -15.62 15.49 -11.21
CA THR A 13 -14.48 14.92 -11.96
C THR A 13 -13.57 14.12 -11.05
N CYS A 14 -13.27 14.60 -9.85
CA CYS A 14 -12.42 13.86 -8.92
C CYS A 14 -13.08 12.60 -8.37
N LEU A 15 -14.37 12.64 -8.09
CA LEU A 15 -15.12 11.44 -7.70
C LEU A 15 -15.14 10.40 -8.82
N MET A 16 -15.28 10.83 -10.07
CA MET A 16 -15.20 9.95 -11.24
C MET A 16 -13.81 9.31 -11.38
N ILE A 17 -12.73 10.06 -11.18
CA ILE A 17 -11.37 9.53 -11.18
C ILE A 17 -11.18 8.49 -10.06
N LEU A 18 -11.68 8.77 -8.85
CA LEU A 18 -11.62 7.82 -7.74
C LEU A 18 -12.43 6.55 -8.03
N HIS A 19 -13.58 6.71 -8.67
CA HIS A 19 -14.40 5.57 -9.14
C HIS A 19 -13.59 4.68 -10.10
N ASP A 20 -13.01 5.27 -11.14
CA ASP A 20 -12.24 4.52 -12.12
C ASP A 20 -11.01 3.83 -11.49
N TRP A 21 -10.32 4.51 -10.59
CA TRP A 21 -9.20 3.92 -9.85
C TRP A 21 -9.62 2.79 -8.91
N SER A 22 -10.84 2.85 -8.40
CA SER A 22 -11.31 1.86 -7.42
C SER A 22 -11.59 0.48 -8.02
N HIS A 23 -12.01 0.42 -9.32
CA HIS A 23 -12.39 -0.86 -9.93
C HIS A 23 -12.22 -0.94 -11.46
N PHE A 24 -12.01 0.18 -12.16
CA PHE A 24 -12.10 0.24 -13.62
C PHE A 24 -10.79 0.63 -14.31
N ILE A 25 -9.62 0.40 -13.67
CA ILE A 25 -8.33 0.64 -14.33
C ILE A 25 -8.16 -0.32 -15.50
N SER A 26 -7.82 0.20 -16.67
CA SER A 26 -7.68 -0.59 -17.92
C SER A 26 -6.52 -1.57 -17.87
N LEU A 27 -5.45 -1.27 -17.13
CA LEU A 27 -4.24 -2.08 -17.01
C LEU A 27 -3.67 -2.49 -18.38
N GLU A 28 -3.51 -1.49 -19.26
CA GLU A 28 -2.91 -1.68 -20.57
C GLU A 28 -1.45 -2.17 -20.45
N HIS A 29 -1.03 -3.06 -21.32
CA HIS A 29 0.29 -3.69 -21.23
C HIS A 29 1.43 -2.67 -21.34
N GLU A 30 1.30 -1.69 -22.22
CA GLU A 30 2.28 -0.62 -22.41
C GLU A 30 2.44 0.22 -21.12
N GLU A 31 1.33 0.56 -20.47
CA GLU A 31 1.37 1.34 -19.22
C GLU A 31 1.97 0.54 -18.05
N ILE A 32 1.68 -0.77 -17.99
CA ILE A 32 2.31 -1.66 -16.99
C ILE A 32 3.83 -1.71 -17.21
N ASP A 33 4.29 -1.81 -18.45
CA ASP A 33 5.73 -1.87 -18.75
C ASP A 33 6.42 -0.53 -18.49
N ASN A 34 5.77 0.58 -18.81
CA ASN A 34 6.26 1.93 -18.49
C ASN A 34 6.42 2.10 -16.98
N GLU A 35 5.38 1.76 -16.19
CA GLU A 35 5.41 1.88 -14.74
C GLU A 35 6.42 0.94 -14.10
N ARG A 36 6.62 -0.25 -14.64
CA ARG A 36 7.68 -1.19 -14.21
C ARG A 36 9.06 -0.54 -14.24
N GLY A 37 9.37 0.21 -15.30
CA GLY A 37 10.60 0.98 -15.42
C GLY A 37 10.71 2.06 -14.35
N VAL A 38 9.65 2.81 -14.11
CA VAL A 38 9.57 3.86 -13.08
C VAL A 38 9.83 3.29 -11.68
N ILE A 39 9.18 2.17 -11.32
CA ILE A 39 9.36 1.55 -10.00
C ILE A 39 10.78 1.00 -9.82
N ILE A 40 11.39 0.44 -10.86
CA ILE A 40 12.79 -0.02 -10.81
C ILE A 40 13.75 1.16 -10.54
N GLU A 41 13.55 2.31 -11.17
CA GLU A 41 14.36 3.50 -10.92
C GLU A 41 14.08 4.09 -9.53
N GLU A 42 12.84 4.07 -9.07
CA GLU A 42 12.50 4.47 -7.69
C GLU A 42 13.23 3.59 -6.66
N LEU A 43 13.23 2.27 -6.84
CA LEU A 43 13.95 1.34 -5.98
C LEU A 43 15.46 1.61 -6.00
N ARG A 44 16.03 1.93 -7.17
CA ARG A 44 17.44 2.28 -7.33
C ARG A 44 17.80 3.56 -6.57
N THR A 45 16.97 4.59 -6.65
CA THR A 45 17.22 5.87 -5.97
C THR A 45 17.04 5.78 -4.45
N ARG A 46 16.22 4.86 -3.95
CA ARG A 46 16.04 4.61 -2.51
C ARG A 46 17.12 3.76 -1.87
N ASN A 47 18.04 3.16 -2.64
CA ASN A 47 19.05 2.23 -2.15
C ASN A 47 20.23 2.95 -1.48
N ASP A 48 19.95 3.72 -0.42
CA ASP A 48 20.96 4.32 0.45
C ASP A 48 21.38 3.37 1.60
N ALA A 49 22.34 3.78 2.41
CA ALA A 49 22.83 2.99 3.54
C ALA A 49 21.75 2.66 4.56
N ASN A 50 20.83 3.60 4.85
CA ASN A 50 19.72 3.37 5.78
C ASN A 50 18.76 2.31 5.24
N TRP A 51 18.46 2.37 3.96
CA TRP A 51 17.64 1.39 3.27
C TRP A 51 18.26 -0.01 3.37
N ARG A 52 19.53 -0.15 3.01
CA ARG A 52 20.23 -1.43 3.06
C ARG A 52 20.30 -2.01 4.48
N LEU A 53 20.51 -1.17 5.49
CA LEU A 53 20.48 -1.59 6.89
C LEU A 53 19.07 -2.01 7.33
N ASN A 54 18.05 -1.27 6.91
CA ASN A 54 16.66 -1.63 7.21
C ASN A 54 16.28 -2.98 6.58
N GLU A 55 16.69 -3.26 5.35
CA GLU A 55 16.46 -4.55 4.71
C GLU A 55 17.12 -5.71 5.46
N LYS A 56 18.32 -5.51 6.01
CA LYS A 56 19.01 -6.52 6.83
C LYS A 56 18.34 -6.75 8.19
N THR A 57 17.81 -5.69 8.82
CA THR A 57 17.27 -5.75 10.18
C THR A 57 15.78 -6.06 10.23
N ARG A 58 15.03 -5.68 9.21
CA ARG A 58 13.57 -5.87 9.14
C ARG A 58 13.10 -7.30 9.39
N PRO A 59 13.69 -8.35 8.80
CA PRO A 59 13.25 -9.72 9.07
C PRO A 59 13.27 -10.07 10.56
N VAL A 60 14.32 -9.66 11.27
CA VAL A 60 14.44 -9.89 12.72
C VAL A 60 13.40 -9.05 13.50
N MET A 61 13.24 -7.79 13.14
CA MET A 61 12.29 -6.88 13.78
C MET A 61 10.85 -7.39 13.72
N VAL A 62 10.46 -8.05 12.63
CA VAL A 62 9.11 -8.61 12.46
C VAL A 62 9.07 -10.13 12.65
N ASN A 63 10.04 -10.68 13.36
CA ASN A 63 10.16 -12.09 13.71
C ASN A 63 9.95 -13.01 12.51
N TYR A 64 10.65 -12.74 11.39
CA TYR A 64 10.61 -13.50 10.15
C TYR A 64 9.19 -13.75 9.58
N SER A 65 8.24 -12.90 9.95
CA SER A 65 6.90 -12.93 9.35
C SER A 65 6.94 -12.49 7.87
N LYS A 66 5.84 -12.67 7.16
CA LYS A 66 5.71 -12.19 5.76
C LYS A 66 6.02 -10.71 5.56
N TYR A 67 5.93 -9.88 6.61
CA TYR A 67 6.36 -8.47 6.57
C TYR A 67 7.89 -8.32 6.42
N GLY A 68 8.66 -9.29 6.86
CA GLY A 68 10.12 -9.32 6.67
C GLY A 68 10.53 -9.75 5.26
N GLU A 69 9.73 -10.60 4.62
CA GLU A 69 10.01 -11.15 3.29
C GLU A 69 9.51 -10.22 2.16
N ARG A 70 8.46 -9.44 2.43
CA ARG A 70 7.79 -8.62 1.42
C ARG A 70 8.05 -7.14 1.64
N ASN A 71 8.90 -6.58 0.81
CA ASN A 71 9.07 -5.14 0.73
C ASN A 71 7.88 -4.54 -0.05
N ILE A 72 7.38 -3.37 0.40
CA ILE A 72 6.24 -2.70 -0.24
C ILE A 72 6.55 -2.33 -1.69
N ILE A 73 7.76 -1.87 -1.97
CA ILE A 73 8.19 -1.53 -3.34
C ILE A 73 8.48 -2.78 -4.19
N GLY A 74 8.53 -3.98 -3.58
CA GLY A 74 8.88 -5.22 -4.25
C GLY A 74 10.38 -5.44 -4.38
N SER A 75 10.76 -6.36 -5.25
CA SER A 75 12.14 -6.65 -5.62
C SER A 75 12.34 -6.47 -7.12
N ILE A 76 13.57 -6.20 -7.55
CA ILE A 76 13.90 -6.07 -8.99
C ILE A 76 13.54 -7.35 -9.74
N GLU A 77 13.79 -8.51 -9.13
CA GLU A 77 13.44 -9.81 -9.71
C GLU A 77 11.93 -9.96 -9.87
N GLY A 78 11.15 -9.67 -8.81
CA GLY A 78 9.70 -9.69 -8.86
C GLY A 78 9.14 -8.72 -9.90
N LEU A 79 9.65 -7.48 -9.92
CA LEU A 79 9.24 -6.45 -10.90
C LEU A 79 9.50 -6.88 -12.34
N LYS A 80 10.57 -7.63 -12.61
CA LYS A 80 10.90 -8.13 -13.95
C LYS A 80 10.17 -9.40 -14.34
N SER A 81 9.68 -10.18 -13.39
CA SER A 81 9.12 -11.51 -13.62
C SER A 81 7.59 -11.58 -13.62
N PHE A 82 6.89 -10.67 -12.93
CA PHE A 82 5.43 -10.72 -12.92
C PHE A 82 4.85 -10.49 -14.33
N THR A 83 3.77 -11.18 -14.63
CA THR A 83 3.05 -11.06 -15.91
C THR A 83 1.96 -9.99 -15.82
N TYR A 84 1.44 -9.55 -16.95
CA TYR A 84 0.27 -8.66 -17.00
C TYR A 84 -0.95 -9.27 -16.31
N GLN A 85 -1.08 -10.61 -16.43
CA GLN A 85 -2.18 -11.32 -15.78
C GLN A 85 -2.08 -11.28 -14.27
N ASP A 86 -0.87 -11.40 -13.70
CA ASP A 86 -0.66 -11.31 -12.25
C ASP A 86 -1.14 -9.96 -11.69
N ILE A 87 -0.89 -8.86 -12.40
CA ILE A 87 -1.37 -7.52 -12.00
C ILE A 87 -2.91 -7.44 -12.08
N LYS A 88 -3.49 -7.93 -13.19
CA LYS A 88 -4.94 -7.96 -13.38
C LYS A 88 -5.63 -8.80 -12.31
N ASP A 89 -5.09 -9.98 -12.03
CA ASP A 89 -5.63 -10.88 -10.99
C ASP A 89 -5.53 -10.28 -9.60
N PHE A 90 -4.41 -9.63 -9.29
CA PHE A 90 -4.23 -8.92 -8.03
C PHE A 90 -5.25 -7.77 -7.89
N TYR A 91 -5.41 -6.96 -8.93
CA TYR A 91 -6.33 -5.84 -8.93
C TYR A 91 -7.77 -6.33 -8.76
N ASN A 92 -8.23 -7.27 -9.56
CA ASN A 92 -9.58 -7.83 -9.48
C ASN A 92 -9.88 -8.52 -8.14
N ARG A 93 -8.87 -9.12 -7.51
CA ARG A 93 -9.00 -9.82 -6.24
C ARG A 93 -9.12 -8.88 -5.05
N TRP A 94 -8.41 -7.75 -5.06
CA TRP A 94 -8.24 -6.90 -3.88
C TRP A 94 -8.88 -5.52 -3.98
N TYR A 95 -9.10 -5.00 -5.19
CA TYR A 95 -9.78 -3.72 -5.41
C TYR A 95 -11.29 -3.93 -5.55
N ARG A 96 -11.93 -4.17 -4.44
CA ARG A 96 -13.35 -4.51 -4.33
C ARG A 96 -14.02 -3.70 -3.22
N PRO A 97 -15.34 -3.41 -3.33
CA PRO A 97 -16.05 -2.47 -2.45
C PRO A 97 -15.96 -2.78 -0.95
N ASP A 98 -15.98 -4.08 -0.58
CA ASP A 98 -15.90 -4.52 0.82
C ASP A 98 -14.54 -4.24 1.50
N LEU A 99 -13.51 -3.90 0.72
CA LEU A 99 -12.18 -3.53 1.21
C LEU A 99 -11.85 -2.05 1.01
N GLN A 100 -12.79 -1.24 0.51
CA GLN A 100 -12.57 0.16 0.18
C GLN A 100 -13.40 1.09 1.06
N ALA A 101 -12.90 2.29 1.27
CA ALA A 101 -13.62 3.38 1.90
C ALA A 101 -13.30 4.70 1.17
N VAL A 102 -14.31 5.52 0.97
CA VAL A 102 -14.13 6.88 0.42
C VAL A 102 -14.18 7.87 1.57
N VAL A 103 -13.12 8.67 1.71
CA VAL A 103 -13.04 9.73 2.71
C VAL A 103 -12.83 11.06 1.99
N VAL A 104 -13.71 12.00 2.24
CA VAL A 104 -13.64 13.35 1.68
C VAL A 104 -13.63 14.37 2.82
N VAL A 105 -12.68 15.29 2.78
CA VAL A 105 -12.51 16.35 3.79
C VAL A 105 -12.42 17.69 3.09
N GLY A 106 -13.18 18.67 3.55
CA GLY A 106 -13.19 20.01 2.96
C GLY A 106 -14.37 20.85 3.42
N ASP A 107 -14.51 22.02 2.83
CA ASP A 107 -15.64 22.93 3.05
C ASP A 107 -16.77 22.64 2.05
N PHE A 108 -17.70 21.78 2.44
CA PHE A 108 -18.85 21.35 1.62
C PHE A 108 -19.99 20.84 2.51
N ASN A 109 -21.18 20.74 1.93
CA ASN A 109 -22.32 20.09 2.58
C ASN A 109 -22.09 18.57 2.61
N ALA A 110 -22.01 17.98 3.80
CA ALA A 110 -21.70 16.56 3.97
C ALA A 110 -22.78 15.63 3.38
N ASP A 111 -24.06 15.96 3.53
CA ASP A 111 -25.16 15.14 3.02
C ASP A 111 -25.19 15.11 1.49
N GLU A 112 -24.99 16.27 0.87
CA GLU A 112 -24.88 16.35 -0.59
C GLU A 112 -23.68 15.56 -1.12
N MET A 113 -22.55 15.62 -0.41
CA MET A 113 -21.35 14.85 -0.77
C MET A 113 -21.59 13.35 -0.66
N VAL A 114 -22.25 12.88 0.39
CA VAL A 114 -22.63 11.47 0.56
C VAL A 114 -23.50 11.00 -0.60
N GLU A 115 -24.50 11.78 -1.01
CA GLU A 115 -25.35 11.40 -2.15
C GLU A 115 -24.57 11.38 -3.48
N LYS A 116 -23.64 12.31 -3.69
CA LYS A 116 -22.73 12.28 -4.85
C LYS A 116 -21.86 11.01 -4.86
N ILE A 117 -21.25 10.67 -3.73
CA ILE A 117 -20.42 9.45 -3.60
C ILE A 117 -21.25 8.20 -3.88
N LYS A 118 -22.45 8.09 -3.27
CA LYS A 118 -23.35 6.95 -3.52
C LYS A 118 -23.69 6.82 -5.00
N LYS A 119 -24.05 7.93 -5.64
CA LYS A 119 -24.38 7.94 -7.07
C LYS A 119 -23.24 7.47 -7.95
N VAL A 120 -22.02 7.92 -7.67
CA VAL A 120 -20.84 7.60 -8.49
C VAL A 120 -20.34 6.19 -8.25
N MET A 121 -20.37 5.69 -6.99
CA MET A 121 -19.81 4.40 -6.62
C MET A 121 -20.79 3.22 -6.67
N SER A 122 -22.08 3.46 -6.98
CA SER A 122 -23.13 2.45 -6.87
C SER A 122 -23.09 1.35 -7.93
N ASP A 123 -22.40 1.56 -9.02
CA ASP A 123 -22.26 0.60 -10.13
C ASP A 123 -21.05 -0.34 -9.96
N ILE A 124 -20.19 -0.09 -8.96
CA ILE A 124 -19.06 -0.99 -8.67
C ILE A 124 -19.64 -2.33 -8.17
N PRO A 125 -19.35 -3.45 -8.86
CA PRO A 125 -19.95 -4.72 -8.54
C PRO A 125 -19.47 -5.28 -7.20
N ALA A 126 -20.39 -5.79 -6.39
CA ALA A 126 -20.05 -6.55 -5.20
C ALA A 126 -19.51 -7.93 -5.60
N VAL A 127 -18.53 -8.41 -4.85
CA VAL A 127 -17.98 -9.77 -5.05
C VAL A 127 -18.76 -10.75 -4.18
N GLU A 128 -19.32 -11.79 -4.80
CA GLU A 128 -19.94 -12.88 -4.05
C GLU A 128 -18.87 -13.75 -3.36
N ASN A 129 -19.08 -14.05 -2.08
CA ASN A 129 -18.14 -14.83 -1.26
C ASN A 129 -16.69 -14.36 -1.35
N PRO A 130 -16.41 -13.11 -1.02
CA PRO A 130 -15.09 -12.52 -1.17
C PRO A 130 -14.05 -13.24 -0.31
N GLU A 131 -12.87 -13.45 -0.85
CA GLU A 131 -11.75 -13.99 -0.08
C GLU A 131 -11.44 -13.09 1.14
N PRO A 132 -11.37 -13.66 2.36
CA PRO A 132 -11.08 -12.87 3.54
C PRO A 132 -9.66 -12.30 3.49
N LYS A 133 -9.52 -11.03 3.91
CA LYS A 133 -8.21 -10.41 4.07
C LYS A 133 -7.40 -11.18 5.12
N GLN A 134 -6.25 -11.67 4.73
CA GLN A 134 -5.34 -12.35 5.65
C GLN A 134 -4.77 -11.37 6.67
N VAL A 135 -4.94 -11.67 7.95
CA VAL A 135 -4.27 -10.95 9.04
C VAL A 135 -3.00 -11.72 9.38
N ILE A 136 -1.86 -11.12 9.04
CA ILE A 136 -0.55 -11.69 9.36
C ILE A 136 -0.15 -11.20 10.73
N LYS A 137 -0.06 -12.11 11.70
CA LYS A 137 0.45 -11.77 13.04
C LYS A 137 1.97 -11.80 13.04
N ILE A 138 2.56 -10.83 13.71
CA ILE A 138 3.97 -10.86 14.06
C ILE A 138 4.07 -11.59 15.40
N ALA A 139 4.68 -12.76 15.40
CA ALA A 139 4.85 -13.54 16.62
C ALA A 139 5.71 -12.77 17.65
N GLY A 140 5.43 -12.96 18.93
CA GLY A 140 6.32 -12.57 20.01
C GLY A 140 7.58 -13.43 20.02
N ASN A 141 8.48 -13.13 20.93
CA ASN A 141 9.69 -13.93 21.19
C ASN A 141 9.92 -14.01 22.69
N ASP A 142 10.22 -15.19 23.19
CA ASP A 142 10.51 -15.44 24.61
C ASP A 142 11.95 -15.04 24.94
N GLU A 143 12.87 -15.22 24.01
CA GLU A 143 14.27 -14.87 24.13
C GLU A 143 14.61 -13.62 23.28
N PRO A 144 15.54 -12.76 23.74
CA PRO A 144 15.97 -11.60 22.98
C PRO A 144 16.55 -12.01 21.60
N MET A 145 16.06 -11.35 20.56
CA MET A 145 16.59 -11.49 19.21
C MET A 145 17.57 -10.36 18.96
N VAL A 146 18.77 -10.68 18.51
CA VAL A 146 19.84 -9.71 18.25
C VAL A 146 20.15 -9.68 16.76
N CYS A 147 20.20 -8.49 16.20
CA CYS A 147 20.64 -8.27 14.83
C CYS A 147 21.72 -7.19 14.80
N VAL A 148 22.86 -7.50 14.19
CA VAL A 148 23.94 -6.55 13.94
C VAL A 148 24.05 -6.38 12.43
N ALA A 149 23.83 -5.18 11.94
CA ALA A 149 23.95 -4.85 10.54
C ALA A 149 24.93 -3.70 10.34
N THR A 150 25.77 -3.81 9.34
CA THR A 150 26.76 -2.80 8.98
C THR A 150 26.64 -2.41 7.52
N ASP A 151 26.98 -1.16 7.23
CA ASP A 151 27.09 -0.64 5.88
C ASP A 151 28.27 0.35 5.82
N PRO A 152 29.12 0.28 4.78
CA PRO A 152 30.33 1.10 4.70
C PRO A 152 30.05 2.61 4.56
N GLU A 153 28.87 3.00 4.12
CA GLU A 153 28.49 4.40 3.97
C GLU A 153 27.86 4.98 5.24
N MET A 154 27.61 4.16 6.28
CA MET A 154 27.09 4.67 7.54
C MET A 154 28.17 5.37 8.35
N THR A 155 27.85 6.60 8.74
CA THR A 155 28.76 7.46 9.53
C THR A 155 28.47 7.45 11.03
N SER A 156 27.40 6.77 11.45
CA SER A 156 27.01 6.71 12.86
C SER A 156 26.57 5.31 13.26
N THR A 157 26.73 5.00 14.55
CA THR A 157 26.22 3.75 15.16
C THR A 157 24.85 4.03 15.80
N ARG A 158 23.89 3.17 15.54
CA ARG A 158 22.57 3.22 16.18
C ARG A 158 22.34 1.91 16.93
N VAL A 159 21.90 2.02 18.16
CA VAL A 159 21.39 0.90 18.95
C VAL A 159 19.90 1.09 19.14
N MET A 160 19.11 0.08 18.82
CA MET A 160 17.66 0.09 18.96
C MET A 160 17.24 -1.10 19.84
N MET A 161 16.40 -0.86 20.80
CA MET A 161 15.68 -1.89 21.54
C MET A 161 14.20 -1.79 21.17
N MET A 162 13.61 -2.92 20.77
CA MET A 162 12.19 -2.99 20.43
C MET A 162 11.50 -4.02 21.31
N ILE A 163 10.44 -3.61 21.96
CA ILE A 163 9.56 -4.49 22.74
C ILE A 163 8.23 -4.57 21.99
N LYS A 164 7.86 -5.77 21.60
CA LYS A 164 6.57 -6.03 20.93
C LYS A 164 5.51 -6.37 21.96
N HIS A 165 4.33 -5.86 21.80
CA HIS A 165 3.15 -6.17 22.61
C HIS A 165 1.92 -6.25 21.69
N ASP A 166 0.87 -6.87 22.18
CA ASP A 166 -0.42 -6.88 21.49
C ASP A 166 -0.96 -5.45 21.32
N PRO A 167 -1.77 -5.20 20.29
CA PRO A 167 -2.41 -3.91 20.11
C PRO A 167 -3.19 -3.50 21.36
N VAL A 168 -2.91 -2.31 21.87
CA VAL A 168 -3.73 -1.74 22.93
C VAL A 168 -5.11 -1.42 22.35
N PRO A 169 -6.23 -1.87 22.97
CA PRO A 169 -7.55 -1.48 22.55
C PRO A 169 -7.66 0.05 22.53
N LYS A 170 -8.15 0.61 21.43
CA LYS A 170 -8.51 2.03 21.44
C LYS A 170 -9.70 2.17 22.38
N GLU A 171 -9.53 2.92 23.45
CA GLU A 171 -10.67 3.40 24.23
C GLU A 171 -11.50 4.28 23.30
N THR A 172 -12.75 3.88 23.07
CA THR A 172 -13.74 4.62 22.27
C THR A 172 -14.39 5.69 23.13
#